data_7ff5101eca60b9e434bf1fb930edd280
#
_entry.id   7ff5101eca60b9e434bf1fb930edd280
#
_cell.length_a   1.000
_cell.length_b   1.000
_cell.length_c   1.000
_cell.angle_alpha   90.00
_cell.angle_beta   90.00
_cell.angle_gamma   90.00
#
_symmetry.space_group_name_H-M   'P 1'
#
loop_
_entity.id
_entity.type
_entity.pdbx_description
1 polymer ?
#
loop_
_entity_poly.entity_id
_entity_poly.type
_entity_poly.pdbx_seq_one_letter_code
_entity_poly.pdbx_strand_id
1 'polypeptide(L)'
;MITYTIGGKPVAEKIFSERISTVANVKDYRLEQLGRASYRIMFLPGDKKDTRSIKGSVLDSLVDIYGIKGRFEIDIITEDSALLPAVKNFSDKIKFLD
;
A
#
# COMPACT_ATOMS: atom_id res chain seq x y z
N MET A 1 -13.93 -0.68 -0.66
CA MET A 1 -13.45 -0.01 0.56
C MET A 1 -12.86 1.34 0.21
N ILE A 2 -13.01 2.34 1.04
CA ILE A 2 -12.54 3.69 0.79
C ILE A 2 -11.53 4.09 1.86
N THR A 3 -10.44 4.69 1.43
CA THR A 3 -9.50 5.38 2.31
C THR A 3 -9.63 6.89 2.08
N TYR A 4 -8.93 7.68 2.85
CA TYR A 4 -9.03 9.13 2.79
C TYR A 4 -7.65 9.76 2.72
N THR A 5 -7.53 10.83 1.93
CA THR A 5 -6.30 11.64 1.91
C THR A 5 -6.13 12.34 3.27
N ILE A 6 -4.96 12.91 3.48
CA ILE A 6 -4.69 13.69 4.70
C ILE A 6 -5.68 14.87 4.83
N GLY A 7 -6.08 15.44 3.70
CA GLY A 7 -7.08 16.51 3.66
C GLY A 7 -8.53 16.03 3.78
N GLY A 8 -8.77 14.73 3.88
CA GLY A 8 -10.11 14.18 4.07
C GLY A 8 -10.86 13.83 2.80
N LYS A 9 -10.21 13.86 1.64
CA LYS A 9 -10.85 13.44 0.39
C LYS A 9 -10.90 11.91 0.28
N PRO A 10 -12.03 11.33 -0.12
CA PRO A 10 -12.12 9.89 -0.30
C PRO A 10 -11.28 9.40 -1.48
N VAL A 11 -10.67 8.24 -1.30
CA VAL A 11 -9.89 7.54 -2.33
C VAL A 11 -10.52 6.18 -2.53
N ALA A 12 -11.12 5.96 -3.69
CA ALA A 12 -11.72 4.68 -4.02
C ALA A 12 -10.62 3.61 -4.22
N GLU A 13 -10.95 2.38 -3.88
CA GLU A 13 -10.03 1.25 -4.05
C GLU A 13 -9.49 1.15 -5.47
N LYS A 14 -10.33 1.40 -6.46
CA LYS A 14 -9.93 1.35 -7.86
C LYS A 14 -8.82 2.36 -8.19
N ILE A 15 -8.91 3.56 -7.66
CA ILE A 15 -7.89 4.61 -7.86
C ILE A 15 -6.54 4.16 -7.31
N PHE A 16 -6.56 3.61 -6.10
CA PHE A 16 -5.35 3.11 -5.48
C PHE A 16 -4.78 1.91 -6.24
N SER A 17 -5.60 0.94 -6.58
CA SER A 17 -5.14 -0.28 -7.24
C SER A 17 -4.57 0.01 -8.63
N GLU A 18 -5.16 0.93 -9.38
CA GLU A 18 -4.62 1.35 -10.67
C GLU A 18 -3.25 2.01 -10.52
N ARG A 19 -3.10 2.85 -9.51
CA ARG A 19 -1.82 3.54 -9.27
C ARG A 19 -0.73 2.57 -8.83
N ILE A 20 -1.04 1.68 -7.89
CA ILE A 20 -0.04 0.76 -7.36
C ILE A 20 0.37 -0.29 -8.39
N SER A 21 -0.48 -0.64 -9.32
CA SER A 21 -0.17 -1.60 -10.38
C SER A 21 0.89 -1.10 -11.36
N THR A 22 1.16 0.21 -11.37
CA THR A 22 2.25 0.78 -12.15
C THR A 22 3.62 0.61 -11.49
N VAL A 23 3.64 0.20 -10.23
CA VAL A 23 4.87 -0.05 -9.48
C VAL A 23 5.28 -1.50 -9.69
N ALA A 24 6.42 -1.69 -10.35
CA ALA A 24 7.13 -2.95 -10.55
C ALA A 24 6.37 -4.24 -10.21
N ASN A 25 5.59 -4.77 -11.13
CA ASN A 25 4.95 -6.10 -11.04
C ASN A 25 4.45 -6.46 -9.64
N VAL A 26 3.45 -5.75 -9.15
CA VAL A 26 2.84 -6.10 -7.88
C VAL A 26 2.13 -7.46 -8.02
N LYS A 27 2.49 -8.40 -7.15
CA LYS A 27 1.83 -9.70 -7.08
C LYS A 27 0.64 -9.64 -6.15
N ASP A 28 0.78 -8.98 -5.03
CA ASP A 28 -0.30 -8.75 -4.07
C ASP A 28 0.05 -7.58 -3.15
N TYR A 29 -0.94 -7.03 -2.49
CA TYR A 29 -0.73 -5.96 -1.51
C TYR A 29 -1.89 -5.91 -0.53
N ARG A 30 -1.67 -5.23 0.59
CA ARG A 30 -2.73 -4.84 1.51
C ARG A 30 -2.42 -3.46 2.06
N LEU A 31 -3.36 -2.53 1.90
CA LEU A 31 -3.25 -1.17 2.42
C LEU A 31 -4.17 -1.01 3.62
N GLU A 32 -3.63 -0.48 4.70
CA GLU A 32 -4.39 -0.15 5.89
C GLU A 32 -4.23 1.32 6.22
N GLN A 33 -5.33 2.03 6.38
CA GLN A 33 -5.31 3.38 6.93
C GLN A 33 -5.54 3.26 8.43
N LEU A 34 -4.51 3.59 9.21
CA LEU A 34 -4.50 3.41 10.66
C LEU A 34 -5.01 4.64 11.42
N GLY A 35 -5.24 5.72 10.72
CA GLY A 35 -5.71 6.97 11.27
C GLY A 35 -5.78 8.02 10.18
N ARG A 36 -6.06 9.27 10.55
CA ARG A 36 -6.30 10.35 9.59
C ARG A 36 -5.14 10.58 8.61
N ALA A 37 -3.92 10.41 9.05
CA ALA A 37 -2.73 10.67 8.23
C ALA A 37 -1.70 9.55 8.38
N SER A 38 -2.16 8.34 8.72
CA SER A 38 -1.28 7.21 8.98
C SER A 38 -1.70 6.02 8.12
N TYR A 39 -0.75 5.49 7.35
CA TYR A 39 -1.01 4.44 6.37
C TYR A 39 0.07 3.38 6.46
N ARG A 40 -0.34 2.13 6.28
CA ARG A 40 0.58 1.00 6.21
C ARG A 40 0.28 0.20 4.97
N ILE A 41 1.30 -0.11 4.19
CA ILE A 41 1.15 -1.02 3.07
C ILE A 41 2.08 -2.22 3.24
N MET A 42 1.52 -3.40 3.02
CA MET A 42 2.25 -4.64 2.86
C MET A 42 2.25 -4.96 1.38
N PHE A 43 3.42 -5.01 0.76
CA PHE A 43 3.56 -5.10 -0.68
C PHE A 43 4.36 -6.33 -1.04
N LEU A 44 3.76 -7.23 -1.81
CA LEU A 44 4.43 -8.42 -2.34
C LEU A 44 4.78 -8.18 -3.80
N PRO A 45 6.05 -7.91 -4.12
CA PRO A 45 6.44 -7.72 -5.51
C PRO A 45 6.47 -9.04 -6.27
N GLY A 46 6.14 -8.97 -7.56
CA GLY A 46 6.28 -10.11 -8.46
C GLY A 46 7.73 -10.39 -8.84
N ASP A 47 8.55 -9.35 -8.85
CA ASP A 47 9.99 -9.43 -9.12
C ASP A 47 10.77 -9.16 -7.84
N LYS A 48 11.79 -10.00 -7.58
CA LYS A 48 12.65 -9.85 -6.41
C LYS A 48 13.83 -8.90 -6.67
N LYS A 49 13.68 -7.97 -7.59
CA LYS A 49 14.72 -7.00 -7.87
C LYS A 49 14.82 -5.99 -6.73
N ASP A 50 15.62 -5.02 -6.86
CA ASP A 50 15.96 -4.00 -5.88
C ASP A 50 14.79 -3.56 -4.97
N THR A 51 14.72 -4.11 -3.75
CA THR A 51 13.65 -3.79 -2.79
C THR A 51 13.66 -2.32 -2.37
N ARG A 52 14.83 -1.67 -2.38
CA ARG A 52 14.94 -0.25 -2.06
C ARG A 52 14.26 0.60 -3.13
N SER A 53 14.46 0.27 -4.39
CA SER A 53 13.82 0.96 -5.51
C SER A 53 12.31 0.78 -5.49
N ILE A 54 11.84 -0.44 -5.21
CA ILE A 54 10.41 -0.74 -5.07
C ILE A 54 9.81 0.07 -3.93
N LYS A 55 10.47 0.08 -2.78
CA LYS A 55 10.00 0.84 -1.62
C LYS A 55 9.88 2.33 -1.92
N GLY A 56 10.86 2.90 -2.61
CA GLY A 56 10.81 4.29 -3.04
C GLY A 56 9.66 4.59 -3.97
N SER A 57 9.41 3.71 -4.94
CA SER A 57 8.31 3.87 -5.88
C SER A 57 6.94 3.75 -5.20
N VAL A 58 6.81 2.82 -4.25
CA VAL A 58 5.58 2.68 -3.45
C VAL A 58 5.36 3.93 -2.62
N LEU A 59 6.40 4.44 -1.98
CA LEU A 59 6.30 5.68 -1.19
C LEU A 59 5.86 6.87 -2.05
N ASP A 60 6.45 7.03 -3.23
CA ASP A 60 6.07 8.10 -4.16
C ASP A 60 4.59 8.01 -4.52
N SER A 61 4.10 6.81 -4.77
CA SER A 61 2.68 6.59 -5.09
C SER A 61 1.78 6.97 -3.92
N LEU A 62 2.15 6.61 -2.70
CA LEU A 62 1.38 6.94 -1.50
C LEU A 62 1.36 8.45 -1.24
N VAL A 63 2.50 9.11 -1.42
CA VAL A 63 2.60 10.57 -1.26
C VAL A 63 1.73 11.29 -2.30
N ASP A 64 1.76 10.83 -3.56
CA ASP A 64 0.94 11.41 -4.62
C ASP A 64 -0.55 11.29 -4.33
N ILE A 65 -0.98 10.14 -3.80
CA ILE A 65 -2.40 9.89 -3.55
C ILE A 65 -2.87 10.58 -2.27
N TYR A 66 -2.13 10.43 -1.18
CA TYR A 66 -2.59 10.80 0.16
C TYR A 66 -2.03 12.10 0.69
N GLY A 67 -0.85 12.49 0.28
CA GLY A 67 -0.21 13.73 0.70
C GLY A 67 1.15 13.50 1.36
N ILE A 68 2.05 14.49 1.21
CA ILE A 68 3.44 14.36 1.66
C ILE A 68 3.60 14.32 3.18
N LYS A 69 2.63 14.88 3.93
CA LYS A 69 2.68 14.93 5.39
C LYS A 69 2.18 13.68 6.08
N GLY A 70 1.80 12.66 5.32
CA GLY A 70 1.35 11.39 5.88
C GLY A 70 2.49 10.58 6.50
N ARG A 71 2.13 9.71 7.42
CA ARG A 71 3.02 8.67 7.92
C ARG A 71 2.78 7.42 7.10
N PHE A 72 3.83 6.94 6.46
CA PHE A 72 3.75 5.77 5.59
C PHE A 72 4.69 4.70 6.08
N GLU A 73 4.12 3.56 6.48
CA GLU A 73 4.86 2.36 6.83
C GLU A 73 4.77 1.40 5.66
N ILE A 74 5.91 1.05 5.08
CA ILE A 74 5.98 0.22 3.89
C ILE A 74 6.75 -1.05 4.20
N ASP A 75 6.05 -2.18 4.15
CA ASP A 75 6.64 -3.50 4.33
C ASP A 75 6.71 -4.20 2.96
N ILE A 76 7.92 -4.34 2.43
CA ILE A 76 8.14 -5.17 1.25
C ILE A 76 8.29 -6.60 1.74
N ILE A 77 7.31 -7.44 1.43
CA ILE A 77 7.27 -8.81 1.92
C ILE A 77 7.75 -9.80 0.86
N THR A 78 8.18 -10.95 1.32
CA THR A 78 8.61 -12.06 0.47
C THR A 78 7.70 -13.26 0.69
N GLU A 79 7.87 -14.29 -0.13
CA GLU A 79 7.09 -15.53 0.02
C GLU A 79 7.34 -16.22 1.37
N ASP A 80 8.47 -15.92 2.04
CA ASP A 80 8.83 -16.49 3.34
C ASP A 80 8.41 -15.60 4.52
N SER A 81 7.82 -14.45 4.25
CA SER A 81 7.47 -13.49 5.30
C SER A 81 6.33 -13.99 6.17
N ALA A 82 6.43 -13.73 7.48
CA ALA A 82 5.34 -13.98 8.42
C ALA A 82 4.09 -13.14 8.09
N LEU A 83 4.25 -12.04 7.34
CA LEU A 83 3.16 -11.17 6.91
C LEU A 83 2.43 -11.67 5.66
N LEU A 84 2.94 -12.72 5.00
CA LEU A 84 2.35 -13.24 3.79
C LEU A 84 0.87 -13.63 3.95
N PRO A 85 0.47 -14.34 5.01
CA PRO A 85 -0.95 -14.67 5.21
C PRO A 85 -1.84 -13.42 5.36
N ALA A 86 -1.32 -12.36 5.95
CA ALA A 86 -2.07 -11.11 6.12
C ALA A 86 -2.34 -10.41 4.79
N VAL A 87 -1.62 -10.75 3.74
CA VAL A 87 -1.84 -10.21 2.39
C VAL A 87 -2.66 -11.18 1.54
N LYS A 88 -2.24 -12.43 1.46
CA LYS A 88 -2.85 -13.41 0.54
C LYS A 88 -4.23 -13.90 0.95
N ASN A 89 -4.48 -14.02 2.25
CA ASN A 89 -5.67 -14.69 2.75
C ASN A 89 -6.85 -13.75 3.01
N PHE A 90 -6.72 -12.49 2.68
CA PHE A 90 -7.79 -11.51 2.88
C PHE A 90 -8.29 -10.98 1.55
N SER A 91 -9.61 -10.97 1.40
CA SER A 91 -10.26 -10.39 0.23
C SER A 91 -10.20 -8.86 0.24
N ASP A 92 -10.23 -8.27 1.43
CA ASP A 92 -10.16 -6.82 1.60
C ASP A 92 -8.71 -6.34 1.50
N LYS A 93 -8.34 -5.84 0.33
CA LYS A 93 -6.97 -5.35 0.10
C LYS A 93 -6.75 -3.94 0.63
N ILE A 94 -7.81 -3.20 0.86
CA ILE A 94 -7.76 -1.85 1.40
C ILE A 94 -8.69 -1.79 2.61
N LYS A 95 -8.19 -1.27 3.71
CA LYS A 95 -8.96 -1.23 4.95
C LYS A 95 -8.71 0.06 5.73
N PHE A 96 -9.79 0.66 6.21
CA PHE A 96 -9.73 1.78 7.14
C PHE A 96 -9.92 1.23 8.56
N LEU A 97 -8.91 1.39 9.40
CA LEU A 97 -8.84 0.77 10.72
C LEU A 97 -9.03 1.76 11.88
N ASP A 98 -9.59 2.87 11.62
CA ASP A 98 -9.83 3.85 12.69
C ASP A 98 -10.92 3.41 13.67
#